data_f63fdbfb87c6079d884d68ef2f8217cf
#
_entry.id   f63fdbfb87c6079d884d68ef2f8217cf
#
_cell.length_a   1.000
_cell.length_b   1.000
_cell.length_c   1.000
_cell.angle_alpha   90.00
_cell.angle_beta   90.00
_cell.angle_gamma   90.00
#
_symmetry.space_group_name_H-M   'P 1'
#
loop_
_entity.id
_entity.type
_entity.pdbx_description
1 polymer ?
#
loop_
_entity_poly.entity_id
_entity_poly.type
_entity_poly.pdbx_seq_one_letter_code
_entity_poly.pdbx_strand_id
1 'polypeptide(L)'
;MKIISRFIRKMPADISCHQFCLGVTRAINKHYGRRITELTTHPEERMTASVVLFSRLRREIWMIGDCLCLVNGELFENPKPYEQTLAEMRAAKVMELLAKGKAQEELLANDEARASIIPRMLEEMKNQNVTYSVVDGFPIPEQLVPVMTLDFRPWELVFASDGYPFLCPTLEESEARLAHQREDDPLNIGAFKATKGFTPGNLSFDDRTYIRFTI
;
A
#
# COMPACT_ATOMS: atom_id res chain seq x y z
N MET A 1 -8.50 5.71 -7.86
CA MET A 1 -7.72 5.35 -9.08
C MET A 1 -8.04 6.20 -10.30
N LYS A 2 -9.30 6.32 -10.80
CA LYS A 2 -9.62 7.07 -12.04
C LYS A 2 -9.18 8.54 -12.06
N ILE A 3 -9.20 9.24 -10.91
CA ILE A 3 -8.78 10.64 -10.80
C ILE A 3 -7.27 10.76 -10.99
N ILE A 4 -6.50 9.94 -10.27
CA ILE A 4 -5.03 9.91 -10.35
C ILE A 4 -4.57 9.57 -11.76
N SER A 5 -5.11 8.50 -12.38
CA SER A 5 -4.79 8.13 -13.77
C SER A 5 -5.09 9.25 -14.77
N ARG A 6 -6.20 9.98 -14.57
CA ARG A 6 -6.55 11.12 -15.44
C ARG A 6 -5.59 12.29 -15.26
N PHE A 7 -5.14 12.53 -14.02
CA PHE A 7 -4.14 13.56 -13.72
C PHE A 7 -2.80 13.22 -14.36
N ILE A 8 -2.29 11.98 -14.15
CA ILE A 8 -1.01 11.51 -14.72
C ILE A 8 -0.99 11.65 -16.25
N ARG A 9 -2.08 11.29 -16.94
CA ARG A 9 -2.15 11.42 -18.41
C ARG A 9 -2.08 12.86 -18.94
N LYS A 10 -2.33 13.85 -18.09
CA LYS A 10 -2.40 15.27 -18.49
C LYS A 10 -1.28 16.12 -17.93
N MET A 11 -0.53 15.59 -16.96
CA MET A 11 0.58 16.33 -16.34
C MET A 11 1.74 16.50 -17.32
N PRO A 12 2.51 17.60 -17.23
CA PRO A 12 3.77 17.75 -17.95
C PRO A 12 4.75 16.62 -17.61
N ALA A 13 5.52 16.16 -18.60
CA ALA A 13 6.46 15.05 -18.41
C ALA A 13 7.67 15.40 -17.53
N ASP A 14 8.00 16.69 -17.40
CA ASP A 14 9.11 17.25 -16.62
C ASP A 14 8.70 17.70 -15.21
N ILE A 15 7.45 17.47 -14.81
CA ILE A 15 6.92 17.83 -13.48
C ILE A 15 7.81 17.26 -12.37
N SER A 16 8.06 18.03 -11.31
CA SER A 16 8.77 17.55 -10.13
C SER A 16 7.86 16.75 -9.21
N CYS A 17 8.44 15.95 -8.30
CA CYS A 17 7.69 15.22 -7.28
C CYS A 17 6.78 16.17 -6.47
N HIS A 18 7.30 17.32 -6.03
CA HIS A 18 6.53 18.35 -5.34
C HIS A 18 5.32 18.83 -6.16
N GLN A 19 5.54 19.18 -7.43
CA GLN A 19 4.47 19.62 -8.32
C GLN A 19 3.44 18.52 -8.58
N PHE A 20 3.89 17.26 -8.68
CA PHE A 20 3.00 16.10 -8.77
C PHE A 20 2.11 16.00 -7.53
N CYS A 21 2.70 16.04 -6.32
CA CYS A 21 1.96 15.99 -5.06
C CYS A 21 0.92 17.12 -4.96
N LEU A 22 1.30 18.35 -5.28
CA LEU A 22 0.36 19.49 -5.31
C LEU A 22 -0.77 19.29 -6.32
N GLY A 23 -0.43 18.81 -7.51
CA GLY A 23 -1.40 18.64 -8.59
C GLY A 23 -2.41 17.54 -8.31
N VAL A 24 -1.95 16.37 -7.86
CA VAL A 24 -2.83 15.23 -7.54
C VAL A 24 -3.70 15.53 -6.32
N THR A 25 -3.14 16.20 -5.31
CA THR A 25 -3.91 16.71 -4.15
C THR A 25 -5.07 17.58 -4.61
N ARG A 26 -4.82 18.60 -5.44
CA ARG A 26 -5.88 19.49 -5.98
C ARG A 26 -6.91 18.72 -6.79
N ALA A 27 -6.48 17.73 -7.58
CA ALA A 27 -7.38 16.94 -8.41
C ALA A 27 -8.37 16.11 -7.58
N ILE A 28 -7.94 15.52 -6.45
CA ILE A 28 -8.81 14.75 -5.54
C ILE A 28 -9.63 15.69 -4.68
N ASN A 29 -9.01 16.73 -4.10
CA ASN A 29 -9.69 17.72 -3.25
C ASN A 29 -10.95 18.29 -3.93
N LYS A 30 -10.84 18.61 -5.23
CA LYS A 30 -11.99 19.08 -6.02
C LYS A 30 -13.16 18.10 -6.04
N HIS A 31 -12.91 16.80 -5.90
CA HIS A 31 -13.95 15.77 -5.89
C HIS A 31 -14.72 15.69 -4.58
N TYR A 32 -14.11 16.12 -3.48
CA TYR A 32 -14.79 16.15 -2.19
C TYR A 32 -15.89 17.20 -2.11
N GLY A 33 -15.78 18.31 -2.87
CA GLY A 33 -16.79 19.34 -2.92
C GLY A 33 -17.09 19.89 -1.51
N ARG A 34 -18.36 19.80 -1.08
CA ARG A 34 -18.80 20.28 0.24
C ARG A 34 -18.31 19.46 1.41
N ARG A 35 -17.84 18.21 1.18
CA ARG A 35 -17.34 17.34 2.25
C ARG A 35 -15.94 17.71 2.74
N ILE A 36 -15.25 18.66 2.08
CA ILE A 36 -13.85 18.99 2.43
C ILE A 36 -13.71 19.43 3.90
N THR A 37 -14.67 20.18 4.44
CA THR A 37 -14.64 20.66 5.84
C THR A 37 -14.75 19.49 6.83
N GLU A 38 -15.67 18.55 6.58
CA GLU A 38 -15.84 17.33 7.37
C GLU A 38 -14.57 16.48 7.35
N LEU A 39 -14.03 16.23 6.14
CA LEU A 39 -12.84 15.43 5.95
C LEU A 39 -11.55 16.06 6.49
N THR A 40 -11.56 17.33 6.84
CA THR A 40 -10.45 17.97 7.56
C THR A 40 -10.35 17.45 8.99
N THR A 41 -11.49 17.21 9.64
CA THR A 41 -11.59 16.71 11.01
C THR A 41 -11.72 15.20 11.11
N HIS A 42 -12.02 14.52 10.00
CA HIS A 42 -12.17 13.07 9.88
C HIS A 42 -11.24 12.50 8.79
N PRO A 43 -9.91 12.50 9.01
CA PRO A 43 -8.97 11.98 8.02
C PRO A 43 -9.22 10.51 7.64
N GLU A 44 -9.69 9.69 8.59
CA GLU A 44 -10.03 8.27 8.40
C GLU A 44 -11.15 8.01 7.37
N GLU A 45 -11.94 9.03 7.06
CA GLU A 45 -13.01 8.94 6.05
C GLU A 45 -12.58 9.38 4.64
N ARG A 46 -11.34 9.82 4.47
CA ARG A 46 -10.83 10.25 3.17
C ARG A 46 -10.62 9.06 2.23
N MET A 47 -10.82 9.30 0.93
CA MET A 47 -10.35 8.37 -0.10
C MET A 47 -8.83 8.37 -0.09
N THR A 48 -8.20 7.21 0.07
CA THR A 48 -6.76 7.08 0.08
C THR A 48 -6.25 6.23 -1.08
N ALA A 49 -5.05 6.52 -1.55
CA ALA A 49 -4.34 5.69 -2.51
C ALA A 49 -2.83 5.80 -2.30
N SER A 50 -2.13 4.72 -2.59
CA SER A 50 -0.68 4.69 -2.71
C SER A 50 -0.28 4.75 -4.17
N VAL A 51 0.88 5.35 -4.45
CA VAL A 51 1.40 5.54 -5.81
C VAL A 51 2.90 5.35 -5.79
N VAL A 52 3.39 4.47 -6.65
CA VAL A 52 4.80 4.45 -7.07
C VAL A 52 4.86 4.91 -8.53
N LEU A 53 5.77 5.83 -8.85
CA LEU A 53 5.88 6.44 -10.17
C LEU A 53 7.34 6.60 -10.57
N PHE A 54 7.64 6.32 -11.85
CA PHE A 54 8.93 6.67 -12.47
C PHE A 54 8.77 7.87 -13.40
N SER A 55 9.46 8.95 -13.07
CA SER A 55 9.61 10.13 -13.94
C SER A 55 10.76 9.93 -14.91
N ARG A 56 10.43 9.65 -16.18
CA ARG A 56 11.43 9.33 -17.20
C ARG A 56 12.41 10.48 -17.46
N LEU A 57 11.92 11.74 -17.54
CA LEU A 57 12.77 12.89 -17.81
C LEU A 57 13.67 13.27 -16.63
N ARG A 58 13.18 13.04 -15.42
CA ARG A 58 13.94 13.34 -14.20
C ARG A 58 14.80 12.17 -13.74
N ARG A 59 14.53 10.97 -14.27
CA ARG A 59 15.17 9.74 -13.80
C ARG A 59 14.94 9.50 -12.30
N GLU A 60 13.75 9.80 -11.84
CA GLU A 60 13.37 9.71 -10.42
C GLU A 60 12.24 8.70 -10.21
N ILE A 61 12.35 7.90 -9.15
CA ILE A 61 11.26 7.09 -8.61
C ILE A 61 10.66 7.85 -7.42
N TRP A 62 9.35 8.01 -7.39
CA TRP A 62 8.62 8.64 -6.29
C TRP A 62 7.69 7.63 -5.64
N MET A 63 7.74 7.51 -4.29
CA MET A 63 6.93 6.56 -3.53
C MET A 63 6.03 7.32 -2.55
N ILE A 64 4.73 7.35 -2.82
CA ILE A 64 3.72 7.95 -1.95
C ILE A 64 2.84 6.81 -1.42
N GLY A 65 2.84 6.59 -0.10
CA GLY A 65 2.21 5.42 0.52
C GLY A 65 3.09 4.18 0.43
N ASP A 66 2.50 3.01 0.56
CA ASP A 66 3.08 1.72 0.86
C ASP A 66 3.24 0.77 -0.34
N CYS A 67 3.27 1.30 -1.57
CA CYS A 67 3.66 0.52 -2.74
C CYS A 67 5.09 -0.03 -2.60
N LEU A 68 5.36 -1.15 -3.28
CA LEU A 68 6.65 -1.81 -3.32
C LEU A 68 7.39 -1.47 -4.62
N CYS A 69 8.72 -1.37 -4.53
CA CYS A 69 9.60 -1.14 -5.67
C CYS A 69 10.83 -2.03 -5.59
N LEU A 70 11.16 -2.78 -6.67
CA LEU A 70 12.50 -3.37 -6.83
C LEU A 70 13.30 -2.54 -7.82
N VAL A 71 14.54 -2.27 -7.47
CA VAL A 71 15.53 -1.63 -8.34
C VAL A 71 16.72 -2.59 -8.48
N ASN A 72 16.89 -3.20 -9.65
CA ASN A 72 17.86 -4.28 -9.86
C ASN A 72 17.77 -5.41 -8.82
N GLY A 73 16.55 -5.75 -8.39
CA GLY A 73 16.30 -6.80 -7.40
C GLY A 73 16.41 -6.37 -5.93
N GLU A 74 16.85 -5.14 -5.64
CA GLU A 74 16.84 -4.58 -4.29
C GLU A 74 15.46 -3.98 -3.96
N LEU A 75 14.89 -4.38 -2.81
CA LEU A 75 13.56 -3.94 -2.38
C LEU A 75 13.62 -2.57 -1.70
N PHE A 76 12.76 -1.67 -2.17
CA PHE A 76 12.47 -0.38 -1.54
C PHE A 76 11.00 -0.31 -1.21
N GLU A 77 10.68 0.12 0.00
CA GLU A 77 9.33 0.24 0.52
C GLU A 77 9.19 1.48 1.41
N ASN A 78 7.97 1.92 1.59
CA ASN A 78 7.63 3.06 2.46
C ASN A 78 6.42 2.70 3.32
N PRO A 79 6.58 1.74 4.27
CA PRO A 79 5.46 1.17 5.02
C PRO A 79 4.83 2.20 5.95
N LYS A 80 3.54 2.02 6.25
CA LYS A 80 2.87 2.78 7.31
C LYS A 80 3.41 2.33 8.67
N PRO A 81 3.83 3.27 9.55
CA PRO A 81 4.53 2.93 10.80
C PRO A 81 3.76 2.00 11.74
N TYR A 82 2.43 2.00 11.67
CA TYR A 82 1.56 1.23 12.55
C TYR A 82 1.21 -0.18 12.02
N GLU A 83 1.46 -0.45 10.76
CA GLU A 83 0.92 -1.63 10.06
C GLU A 83 1.47 -2.93 10.62
N GLN A 84 2.79 -2.98 10.87
CA GLN A 84 3.45 -4.13 11.48
C GLN A 84 2.87 -4.41 12.89
N THR A 85 2.69 -3.37 13.71
CA THR A 85 2.11 -3.51 15.05
C THR A 85 0.69 -4.07 15.00
N LEU A 86 -0.13 -3.59 14.09
CA LEU A 86 -1.49 -4.11 13.93
C LEU A 86 -1.51 -5.55 13.41
N ALA A 87 -0.60 -5.90 12.50
CA ALA A 87 -0.44 -7.26 12.01
C ALA A 87 -0.03 -8.22 13.14
N GLU A 88 0.88 -7.82 14.01
CA GLU A 88 1.29 -8.59 15.20
C GLU A 88 0.15 -8.73 16.21
N MET A 89 -0.58 -7.66 16.49
CA MET A 89 -1.77 -7.71 17.39
C MET A 89 -2.83 -8.68 16.83
N ARG A 90 -3.11 -8.61 15.53
CA ARG A 90 -4.03 -9.53 14.88
C ARG A 90 -3.52 -10.97 14.95
N ALA A 91 -2.25 -11.23 14.64
CA ALA A 91 -1.66 -12.56 14.70
C ALA A 91 -1.75 -13.16 16.10
N ALA A 92 -1.44 -12.39 17.15
CA ALA A 92 -1.60 -12.82 18.53
C ALA A 92 -3.05 -13.19 18.87
N LYS A 93 -4.02 -12.39 18.39
CA LYS A 93 -5.44 -12.66 18.60
C LYS A 93 -5.91 -13.91 17.85
N VAL A 94 -5.45 -14.13 16.62
CA VAL A 94 -5.72 -15.38 15.87
C VAL A 94 -5.19 -16.58 16.64
N MET A 95 -3.95 -16.54 17.13
CA MET A 95 -3.35 -17.64 17.90
C MET A 95 -4.15 -17.93 19.20
N GLU A 96 -4.62 -16.89 19.89
CA GLU A 96 -5.50 -17.03 21.05
C GLU A 96 -6.79 -17.77 20.71
N LEU A 97 -7.44 -17.40 19.58
CA LEU A 97 -8.70 -18.00 19.14
C LEU A 97 -8.52 -19.47 18.73
N LEU A 98 -7.44 -19.79 18.01
CA LEU A 98 -7.07 -21.16 17.66
C LEU A 98 -6.81 -22.01 18.93
N ALA A 99 -6.09 -21.47 19.90
CA ALA A 99 -5.85 -22.15 21.19
C ALA A 99 -7.14 -22.41 21.99
N LYS A 100 -8.19 -21.59 21.78
CA LYS A 100 -9.54 -21.80 22.34
C LYS A 100 -10.39 -22.80 21.56
N GLY A 101 -9.82 -23.44 20.53
CA GLY A 101 -10.48 -24.44 19.71
C GLY A 101 -11.30 -23.90 18.52
N LYS A 102 -11.13 -22.62 18.18
CA LYS A 102 -11.76 -22.09 16.96
C LYS A 102 -11.11 -22.68 15.71
N ALA A 103 -11.90 -23.09 14.73
CA ALA A 103 -11.37 -23.67 13.50
C ALA A 103 -10.77 -22.59 12.59
N GLN A 104 -9.72 -22.94 11.85
CA GLN A 104 -9.08 -22.05 10.88
C GLN A 104 -10.08 -21.55 9.82
N GLU A 105 -10.93 -22.43 9.33
CA GLU A 105 -11.94 -22.14 8.32
C GLU A 105 -12.96 -21.08 8.80
N GLU A 106 -13.32 -21.13 10.09
CA GLU A 106 -14.19 -20.12 10.69
C GLU A 106 -13.53 -18.75 10.73
N LEU A 107 -12.23 -18.70 11.08
CA LEU A 107 -11.46 -17.45 11.12
C LEU A 107 -11.23 -16.87 9.72
N LEU A 108 -11.06 -17.72 8.69
CA LEU A 108 -10.96 -17.28 7.31
C LEU A 108 -12.29 -16.74 6.78
N ALA A 109 -13.41 -17.33 7.19
CA ALA A 109 -14.77 -16.89 6.80
C ALA A 109 -15.20 -15.62 7.53
N ASN A 110 -14.81 -15.48 8.81
CA ASN A 110 -15.12 -14.33 9.67
C ASN A 110 -13.92 -13.97 10.56
N ASP A 111 -13.10 -13.04 10.12
CA ASP A 111 -11.87 -12.63 10.80
C ASP A 111 -12.16 -11.73 12.02
N GLU A 112 -12.56 -12.37 13.13
CA GLU A 112 -12.80 -11.68 14.42
C GLU A 112 -11.54 -10.97 14.93
N ALA A 113 -10.35 -11.51 14.63
CA ALA A 113 -9.09 -10.91 15.02
C ALA A 113 -8.87 -9.60 14.25
N ARG A 114 -9.21 -9.55 12.95
CA ARG A 114 -9.23 -8.30 12.18
C ARG A 114 -10.24 -7.31 12.78
N ALA A 115 -11.46 -7.76 13.07
CA ALA A 115 -12.47 -6.91 13.69
C ALA A 115 -11.97 -6.25 14.99
N SER A 116 -11.18 -6.95 15.79
CA SER A 116 -10.61 -6.42 17.04
C SER A 116 -9.59 -5.31 16.86
N ILE A 117 -8.89 -5.25 15.71
CA ILE A 117 -7.87 -4.21 15.43
C ILE A 117 -8.44 -3.00 14.64
N ILE A 118 -9.63 -3.11 14.05
CA ILE A 118 -10.22 -2.02 13.26
C ILE A 118 -10.31 -0.69 14.04
N PRO A 119 -10.76 -0.63 15.31
CA PRO A 119 -10.82 0.62 16.04
C PRO A 119 -9.45 1.30 16.13
N ARG A 120 -8.39 0.54 16.41
CA ARG A 120 -7.02 1.06 16.46
C ARG A 120 -6.54 1.48 15.07
N MET A 121 -6.86 0.73 14.02
CA MET A 121 -6.54 1.07 12.63
C MET A 121 -7.15 2.43 12.24
N LEU A 122 -8.41 2.68 12.57
CA LEU A 122 -9.08 3.95 12.29
C LEU A 122 -8.41 5.12 13.02
N GLU A 123 -7.96 4.93 14.28
CA GLU A 123 -7.20 5.96 14.99
C GLU A 123 -5.86 6.25 14.31
N GLU A 124 -5.14 5.22 13.87
CA GLU A 124 -3.86 5.40 13.16
C GLU A 124 -4.05 6.06 11.77
N MET A 125 -5.17 5.80 11.09
CA MET A 125 -5.51 6.46 9.83
C MET A 125 -5.70 7.98 9.97
N LYS A 126 -5.96 8.50 11.16
CA LYS A 126 -6.00 9.96 11.40
C LYS A 126 -4.63 10.62 11.23
N ASN A 127 -3.55 9.84 11.29
CA ASN A 127 -2.17 10.30 11.12
C ASN A 127 -1.68 10.31 9.65
N GLN A 128 -2.57 10.05 8.68
CA GLN A 128 -2.22 10.13 7.26
C GLN A 128 -1.80 11.54 6.85
N ASN A 129 -0.72 11.64 6.06
CA ASN A 129 -0.02 12.89 5.75
C ASN A 129 0.50 13.67 6.97
N VAL A 130 0.66 12.99 8.13
CA VAL A 130 1.33 13.49 9.32
C VAL A 130 2.55 12.61 9.63
N THR A 131 2.37 11.29 9.70
CA THR A 131 3.45 10.32 9.99
C THR A 131 3.81 9.43 8.82
N TYR A 132 2.95 9.31 7.82
CA TYR A 132 3.16 8.58 6.57
C TYR A 132 2.43 9.26 5.41
N SER A 133 2.92 9.10 4.19
CA SER A 133 2.31 9.73 3.02
C SER A 133 1.19 8.90 2.42
N VAL A 134 0.13 9.57 1.94
CA VAL A 134 -0.92 8.99 1.09
C VAL A 134 -1.44 10.04 0.12
N VAL A 135 -2.02 9.60 -0.99
CA VAL A 135 -2.75 10.47 -1.91
C VAL A 135 -4.21 10.49 -1.50
N ASP A 136 -4.63 11.52 -0.75
CA ASP A 136 -5.97 11.60 -0.14
C ASP A 136 -6.73 12.91 -0.43
N GLY A 137 -6.12 13.81 -1.23
CA GLY A 137 -6.71 15.13 -1.53
C GLY A 137 -6.36 16.23 -0.53
N PHE A 138 -5.47 15.93 0.43
CA PHE A 138 -4.88 16.88 1.37
C PHE A 138 -3.37 17.02 1.12
N PRO A 139 -2.71 18.08 1.65
CA PRO A 139 -1.28 18.29 1.42
C PRO A 139 -0.43 17.08 1.83
N ILE A 140 0.48 16.66 0.95
CA ILE A 140 1.41 15.57 1.17
C ILE A 140 2.76 16.19 1.56
N PRO A 141 3.27 15.95 2.79
CA PRO A 141 4.58 16.46 3.21
C PRO A 141 5.71 15.81 2.42
N GLU A 142 6.61 16.62 1.85
CA GLU A 142 7.70 16.12 1.00
C GLU A 142 8.63 15.15 1.73
N GLN A 143 8.89 15.39 3.01
CA GLN A 143 9.75 14.52 3.84
C GLN A 143 9.19 13.11 4.05
N LEU A 144 7.91 12.89 3.75
CA LEU A 144 7.26 11.58 3.82
C LEU A 144 7.23 10.84 2.47
N VAL A 145 7.82 11.44 1.43
CA VAL A 145 7.85 10.89 0.07
C VAL A 145 9.28 10.54 -0.31
N PRO A 146 9.68 9.27 -0.23
CA PRO A 146 10.97 8.84 -0.77
C PRO A 146 11.09 9.18 -2.26
N VAL A 147 12.21 9.81 -2.62
CA VAL A 147 12.60 10.13 -4.00
C VAL A 147 13.96 9.51 -4.25
N MET A 148 14.03 8.60 -5.24
CA MET A 148 15.28 7.97 -5.66
C MET A 148 15.64 8.46 -7.05
N THR A 149 16.83 9.03 -7.19
CA THR A 149 17.40 9.44 -8.50
C THR A 149 18.26 8.32 -9.08
N LEU A 150 18.02 7.97 -10.34
CA LEU A 150 18.76 6.94 -11.07
C LEU A 150 19.69 7.60 -12.09
N ASP A 151 20.91 7.11 -12.20
CA ASP A 151 21.84 7.49 -13.26
C ASP A 151 21.42 6.94 -14.64
N PHE A 152 22.22 7.21 -15.68
CA PHE A 152 21.91 6.81 -17.07
C PHE A 152 22.32 5.38 -17.46
N ARG A 153 22.77 4.55 -16.50
CA ARG A 153 23.01 3.14 -16.77
C ARG A 153 21.67 2.38 -16.92
N PRO A 154 21.66 1.18 -17.48
CA PRO A 154 20.46 0.34 -17.51
C PRO A 154 19.99 -0.04 -16.10
N TRP A 155 18.68 0.06 -15.87
CA TRP A 155 18.04 -0.34 -14.62
C TRP A 155 16.85 -1.26 -14.92
N GLU A 156 16.72 -2.30 -14.16
CA GLU A 156 15.49 -3.11 -14.10
C GLU A 156 14.65 -2.63 -12.93
N LEU A 157 13.41 -2.29 -13.22
CA LEU A 157 12.45 -1.79 -12.23
C LEU A 157 11.23 -2.68 -12.16
N VAL A 158 10.79 -2.99 -10.93
CA VAL A 158 9.50 -3.63 -10.67
C VAL A 158 8.74 -2.75 -9.70
N PHE A 159 7.51 -2.37 -10.07
CA PHE A 159 6.59 -1.67 -9.19
C PHE A 159 5.40 -2.58 -8.89
N ALA A 160 5.01 -2.61 -7.63
CA ALA A 160 3.86 -3.39 -7.18
C ALA A 160 3.08 -2.69 -6.08
N SER A 161 1.81 -3.06 -5.94
CA SER A 161 1.05 -2.75 -4.72
C SER A 161 1.45 -3.71 -3.58
N ASP A 162 1.05 -3.39 -2.37
CA ASP A 162 1.29 -4.14 -1.13
C ASP A 162 0.55 -5.50 -1.05
N GLY A 163 -0.19 -5.87 -2.09
CA GLY A 163 -0.84 -7.19 -2.19
C GLY A 163 0.09 -8.37 -2.42
N TYR A 164 1.42 -8.14 -2.57
CA TYR A 164 2.44 -9.19 -2.62
C TYR A 164 3.17 -9.29 -1.29
N PRO A 165 3.09 -10.43 -0.55
CA PRO A 165 3.83 -10.62 0.69
C PRO A 165 5.34 -10.65 0.46
N PHE A 166 5.75 -11.10 -0.75
CA PHE A 166 7.15 -11.19 -1.17
C PHE A 166 7.24 -10.79 -2.65
N LEU A 167 7.68 -9.56 -2.90
CA LEU A 167 7.89 -9.08 -4.26
C LEU A 167 9.17 -9.69 -4.84
N CYS A 168 9.08 -10.25 -6.05
CA CYS A 168 10.20 -10.85 -6.77
C CYS A 168 10.44 -10.14 -8.10
N PRO A 169 11.65 -10.30 -8.71
CA PRO A 169 11.98 -9.70 -10.00
C PRO A 169 11.05 -10.11 -11.15
N THR A 170 10.41 -11.29 -11.07
CA THR A 170 9.43 -11.73 -12.05
C THR A 170 8.04 -11.84 -11.47
N LEU A 171 7.02 -11.63 -12.30
CA LEU A 171 5.62 -11.83 -11.92
C LEU A 171 5.37 -13.28 -11.50
N GLU A 172 5.93 -14.22 -12.26
CA GLU A 172 5.77 -15.65 -12.01
C GLU A 172 6.26 -16.04 -10.61
N GLU A 173 7.45 -15.59 -10.21
CA GLU A 173 8.00 -15.84 -8.88
C GLU A 173 7.17 -15.17 -7.77
N SER A 174 6.69 -13.94 -7.99
CA SER A 174 5.84 -13.22 -7.04
C SER A 174 4.50 -13.95 -6.84
N GLU A 175 3.86 -14.40 -7.91
CA GLU A 175 2.63 -15.19 -7.87
C GLU A 175 2.83 -16.56 -7.24
N ALA A 176 3.94 -17.23 -7.52
CA ALA A 176 4.29 -18.52 -6.90
C ALA A 176 4.46 -18.37 -5.37
N ARG A 177 5.15 -17.33 -4.91
CA ARG A 177 5.30 -17.04 -3.47
C ARG A 177 3.98 -16.68 -2.79
N LEU A 178 3.12 -15.94 -3.49
CA LEU A 178 1.78 -15.63 -2.98
C LEU A 178 0.92 -16.89 -2.86
N ALA A 179 0.97 -17.78 -3.85
CA ALA A 179 0.26 -19.06 -3.81
C ALA A 179 0.75 -19.93 -2.64
N HIS A 180 2.07 -20.02 -2.46
CA HIS A 180 2.68 -20.75 -1.35
C HIS A 180 2.28 -20.18 0.03
N GLN A 181 2.32 -18.84 0.18
CA GLN A 181 1.84 -18.18 1.40
C GLN A 181 0.38 -18.54 1.71
N ARG A 182 -0.49 -18.57 0.69
CA ARG A 182 -1.91 -18.95 0.87
C ARG A 182 -2.08 -20.40 1.30
N GLU A 183 -1.22 -21.31 0.83
CA GLU A 183 -1.27 -22.73 1.19
C GLU A 183 -0.72 -22.98 2.59
N ASP A 184 0.42 -22.38 2.91
CA ASP A 184 1.14 -22.63 4.17
C ASP A 184 0.58 -21.83 5.36
N ASP A 185 0.21 -20.58 5.14
CA ASP A 185 -0.28 -19.68 6.19
C ASP A 185 -1.41 -18.77 5.66
N PRO A 186 -2.60 -19.34 5.38
CA PRO A 186 -3.72 -18.56 4.87
C PRO A 186 -4.25 -17.50 5.84
N LEU A 187 -3.89 -17.60 7.13
CA LEU A 187 -4.24 -16.60 8.13
C LEU A 187 -3.27 -15.41 8.16
N ASN A 188 -2.11 -15.48 7.47
CA ASN A 188 -1.06 -14.46 7.50
C ASN A 188 -0.63 -14.11 8.94
N ILE A 189 -0.21 -15.09 9.72
CA ILE A 189 0.20 -14.96 11.13
C ILE A 189 1.60 -15.50 11.42
N GLY A 190 2.23 -16.13 10.43
CA GLY A 190 3.54 -16.78 10.54
C GLY A 190 4.70 -15.83 10.18
N ALA A 191 5.49 -16.25 9.18
CA ALA A 191 6.65 -15.48 8.69
C ALA A 191 6.24 -14.13 8.08
N PHE A 192 5.15 -14.12 7.30
CA PHE A 192 4.49 -12.90 6.84
C PHE A 192 3.25 -12.66 7.70
N LYS A 193 3.22 -11.51 8.38
CA LYS A 193 2.05 -11.09 9.13
C LYS A 193 1.34 -9.95 8.42
N ALA A 194 0.00 -10.02 8.35
CA ALA A 194 -0.82 -8.96 7.75
C ALA A 194 -2.04 -8.64 8.62
N THR A 195 -2.62 -7.48 8.38
CA THR A 195 -3.84 -7.03 9.07
C THR A 195 -5.10 -7.81 8.64
N LYS A 196 -4.97 -8.74 7.69
CA LYS A 196 -6.03 -9.65 7.22
C LYS A 196 -5.46 -10.96 6.70
N GLY A 197 -6.26 -12.03 6.76
CA GLY A 197 -5.99 -13.32 6.13
C GLY A 197 -6.55 -13.40 4.72
N PHE A 198 -6.40 -14.56 4.08
CA PHE A 198 -7.03 -14.85 2.81
C PHE A 198 -8.54 -15.10 3.01
N THR A 199 -9.36 -14.45 2.21
CA THR A 199 -10.80 -14.76 2.18
C THR A 199 -11.03 -16.03 1.37
N PRO A 200 -11.87 -16.98 1.82
CA PRO A 200 -12.19 -18.18 1.06
C PRO A 200 -12.61 -17.89 -0.38
N GLY A 201 -12.03 -18.60 -1.33
CA GLY A 201 -12.27 -18.41 -2.76
C GLY A 201 -11.42 -17.33 -3.45
N ASN A 202 -10.72 -16.49 -2.71
CA ASN A 202 -9.81 -15.50 -3.29
C ASN A 202 -8.43 -16.10 -3.55
N LEU A 203 -7.77 -15.60 -4.62
CA LEU A 203 -6.40 -15.97 -4.95
C LEU A 203 -5.36 -15.09 -4.23
N SER A 204 -5.79 -14.00 -3.62
CA SER A 204 -4.96 -13.07 -2.86
C SER A 204 -5.69 -12.59 -1.62
N PHE A 205 -4.95 -12.14 -0.62
CA PHE A 205 -5.52 -11.50 0.58
C PHE A 205 -5.82 -10.01 0.34
N ASP A 206 -5.22 -9.39 -0.71
CA ASP A 206 -5.48 -8.02 -1.13
C ASP A 206 -5.49 -7.87 -2.66
N ASP A 207 -5.95 -6.72 -3.16
CA ASP A 207 -5.79 -6.32 -4.56
C ASP A 207 -4.30 -6.16 -4.89
N ARG A 208 -3.91 -6.61 -6.08
CA ARG A 208 -2.50 -6.56 -6.48
C ARG A 208 -2.31 -6.06 -7.90
N THR A 209 -1.24 -5.31 -8.06
CA THR A 209 -0.77 -4.79 -9.35
C THR A 209 0.73 -5.02 -9.42
N TYR A 210 1.21 -5.40 -10.60
CA TYR A 210 2.62 -5.63 -10.88
C TYR A 210 2.98 -5.05 -12.24
N ILE A 211 4.10 -4.35 -12.33
CA ILE A 211 4.67 -3.90 -13.59
C ILE A 211 6.20 -4.03 -13.53
N ARG A 212 6.80 -4.61 -14.58
CA ARG A 212 8.26 -4.70 -14.76
C ARG A 212 8.66 -4.04 -16.05
N PHE A 213 9.74 -3.28 -16.01
CA PHE A 213 10.30 -2.60 -17.18
C PHE A 213 11.78 -2.28 -16.99
N THR A 214 12.48 -2.03 -18.09
CA THR A 214 13.88 -1.55 -18.11
C THR A 214 13.95 -0.13 -18.63
N ILE A 215 14.94 0.61 -18.16
CA ILE A 215 15.18 2.01 -18.55
C ILE A 215 16.63 2.23 -18.91
#